data_6f08aaa293097fe7443b34112cd78cfe
#
_entry.id   6f08aaa293097fe7443b34112cd78cfe
#
_cell.length_a   1.000
_cell.length_b   1.000
_cell.length_c   1.000
_cell.angle_alpha   90.00
_cell.angle_beta   90.00
_cell.angle_gamma   90.00
#
_symmetry.space_group_name_H-M   'P 1'
#
loop_
_entity.id
_entity.type
_entity.pdbx_description
1 polymer ?
#
loop_
_entity_poly.entity_id
_entity_poly.type
_entity_poly.pdbx_seq_one_letter_code
_entity_poly.pdbx_strand_id
1 'polypeptide(L)'
;MAAEPAVAVVTGANRGIGLEVCRQLATVGYAVVLGSRDPDKGRAAADRLGSARVVSCRLDVADEDSVRSAADWVGARFGRCDALVNNAAIDYDPGERASSADLGVVHEAMETNLFGAWRTTLAFLPLLRASGHGRIVNVSSEGGSLASMGAGAPAYSVSKASMNALTRILAAELRPARILVNAICPGWTATDMGGHAGRPVADGAASVVWGVTLPDDGPTGGFFRDGRALRW
;
A
#
# COMPACT_ATOMS: atom_id res chain seq x y z
N MET A 1 -22.95 -3.45 23.04
CA MET A 1 -22.89 -3.16 21.60
C MET A 1 -21.56 -3.71 21.10
N ALA A 2 -21.51 -4.46 20.02
CA ALA A 2 -20.23 -4.87 19.42
C ALA A 2 -19.50 -3.59 18.95
N ALA A 3 -18.19 -3.52 19.20
CA ALA A 3 -17.37 -2.41 18.70
C ALA A 3 -17.46 -2.36 17.16
N GLU A 4 -17.53 -1.17 16.58
CA GLU A 4 -17.50 -1.02 15.14
C GLU A 4 -16.16 -1.55 14.60
N PRO A 5 -16.16 -2.28 13.47
CA PRO A 5 -14.92 -2.82 12.91
C PRO A 5 -13.95 -1.71 12.52
N ALA A 6 -12.66 -1.96 12.69
CA ALA A 6 -11.63 -1.09 12.16
C ALA A 6 -11.71 -1.05 10.61
N VAL A 7 -11.39 0.10 10.02
CA VAL A 7 -11.53 0.36 8.58
C VAL A 7 -10.16 0.39 7.92
N ALA A 8 -9.97 -0.45 6.91
CA ALA A 8 -8.76 -0.47 6.10
C ALA A 8 -9.04 -0.12 4.64
N VAL A 9 -8.20 0.74 4.06
CA VAL A 9 -8.22 1.08 2.64
C VAL A 9 -6.97 0.52 1.98
N VAL A 10 -7.14 -0.24 0.88
CA VAL A 10 -6.03 -0.87 0.15
C VAL A 10 -6.05 -0.40 -1.29
N THR A 11 -5.02 0.30 -1.75
CA THR A 11 -4.93 0.78 -3.14
C THR A 11 -4.43 -0.31 -4.09
N GLY A 12 -4.90 -0.29 -5.35
CA GLY A 12 -4.48 -1.28 -6.36
C GLY A 12 -4.86 -2.71 -6.00
N ALA A 13 -6.01 -2.91 -5.36
CA ALA A 13 -6.37 -4.16 -4.69
C ALA A 13 -7.25 -5.11 -5.51
N ASN A 14 -7.42 -4.88 -6.82
CA ASN A 14 -8.25 -5.75 -7.68
C ASN A 14 -7.58 -7.09 -8.05
N ARG A 15 -6.30 -7.28 -7.72
CA ARG A 15 -5.51 -8.51 -7.97
C ARG A 15 -4.27 -8.59 -7.07
N GLY A 16 -3.56 -9.72 -7.18
CA GLY A 16 -2.25 -9.93 -6.57
C GLY A 16 -2.23 -9.73 -5.05
N ILE A 17 -1.15 -9.09 -4.57
CA ILE A 17 -0.92 -8.86 -3.13
C ILE A 17 -2.06 -8.02 -2.53
N GLY A 18 -2.48 -6.94 -3.20
CA GLY A 18 -3.53 -6.07 -2.68
C GLY A 18 -4.87 -6.79 -2.45
N LEU A 19 -5.27 -7.67 -3.37
CA LEU A 19 -6.49 -8.48 -3.23
C LEU A 19 -6.37 -9.44 -2.04
N GLU A 20 -5.24 -10.10 -1.90
CA GLU A 20 -5.00 -11.02 -0.80
C GLU A 20 -4.89 -10.32 0.55
N VAL A 21 -4.33 -9.09 0.61
CA VAL A 21 -4.35 -8.22 1.80
C VAL A 21 -5.80 -7.93 2.20
N CYS A 22 -6.67 -7.56 1.24
CA CYS A 22 -8.09 -7.35 1.51
C CYS A 22 -8.75 -8.59 2.12
N ARG A 23 -8.48 -9.78 1.55
CA ARG A 23 -9.00 -11.05 2.07
C ARG A 23 -8.57 -11.31 3.52
N GLN A 24 -7.27 -11.18 3.80
CA GLN A 24 -6.72 -11.42 5.13
C GLN A 24 -7.22 -10.40 6.16
N LEU A 25 -7.27 -9.11 5.82
CA LEU A 25 -7.80 -8.07 6.71
C LEU A 25 -9.30 -8.30 7.03
N ALA A 26 -10.10 -8.68 6.04
CA ALA A 26 -11.51 -9.05 6.27
C ALA A 26 -11.65 -10.25 7.22
N THR A 27 -10.75 -11.24 7.11
CA THR A 27 -10.72 -12.43 7.99
C THR A 27 -10.41 -12.06 9.43
N VAL A 28 -9.52 -11.08 9.67
CA VAL A 28 -9.20 -10.61 11.02
C VAL A 28 -10.15 -9.50 11.53
N GLY A 29 -11.23 -9.23 10.79
CA GLY A 29 -12.36 -8.43 11.30
C GLY A 29 -12.44 -6.99 10.80
N TYR A 30 -11.53 -6.53 9.93
CA TYR A 30 -11.61 -5.19 9.34
C TYR A 30 -12.80 -5.06 8.39
N ALA A 31 -13.41 -3.87 8.34
CA ALA A 31 -14.14 -3.40 7.18
C ALA A 31 -13.11 -2.92 6.15
N VAL A 32 -13.14 -3.48 4.95
CA VAL A 32 -12.08 -3.27 3.95
C VAL A 32 -12.62 -2.57 2.72
N VAL A 33 -11.99 -1.47 2.35
CA VAL A 33 -12.21 -0.76 1.09
C VAL A 33 -11.17 -1.20 0.08
N LEU A 34 -11.62 -1.96 -0.92
CA LEU A 34 -10.83 -2.44 -2.04
C LEU A 34 -10.77 -1.35 -3.10
N GLY A 35 -9.65 -0.61 -3.14
CA GLY A 35 -9.40 0.45 -4.11
C GLY A 35 -8.92 -0.09 -5.46
N SER A 36 -9.59 0.30 -6.54
CA SER A 36 -9.22 -0.06 -7.91
C SER A 36 -9.44 1.13 -8.85
N ARG A 37 -8.48 1.41 -9.76
CA ARG A 37 -8.66 2.45 -10.79
C ARG A 37 -9.80 2.12 -11.77
N ASP A 38 -9.98 0.82 -12.04
CA ASP A 38 -11.06 0.28 -12.87
C ASP A 38 -12.17 -0.22 -11.93
N PRO A 39 -13.35 0.43 -11.92
CA PRO A 39 -14.44 0.09 -11.00
C PRO A 39 -15.04 -1.30 -11.26
N ASP A 40 -15.05 -1.77 -12.51
CA ASP A 40 -15.60 -3.08 -12.85
C ASP A 40 -14.70 -4.21 -12.34
N LYS A 41 -13.36 -4.05 -12.53
CA LYS A 41 -12.39 -4.98 -11.96
C LYS A 41 -12.42 -4.97 -10.44
N GLY A 42 -12.62 -3.79 -9.83
CA GLY A 42 -12.77 -3.65 -8.39
C GLY A 42 -13.99 -4.41 -7.85
N ARG A 43 -15.17 -4.25 -8.48
CA ARG A 43 -16.40 -4.97 -8.12
C ARG A 43 -16.21 -6.49 -8.26
N ALA A 44 -15.77 -6.95 -9.42
CA ALA A 44 -15.52 -8.37 -9.65
C ALA A 44 -14.53 -8.99 -8.66
N ALA A 45 -13.53 -8.23 -8.21
CA ALA A 45 -12.57 -8.68 -7.20
C ALA A 45 -13.22 -8.78 -5.81
N ALA A 46 -14.03 -7.80 -5.41
CA ALA A 46 -14.76 -7.83 -4.14
C ALA A 46 -15.77 -8.99 -4.11
N ASP A 47 -16.50 -9.20 -5.21
CA ASP A 47 -17.47 -10.30 -5.34
C ASP A 47 -16.80 -11.67 -5.21
N ARG A 48 -15.62 -11.86 -5.82
CA ARG A 48 -14.84 -13.10 -5.68
C ARG A 48 -14.41 -13.40 -4.24
N LEU A 49 -14.17 -12.37 -3.43
CA LEU A 49 -13.85 -12.56 -2.01
C LEU A 49 -15.07 -13.02 -1.20
N GLY A 50 -16.29 -12.75 -1.66
CA GLY A 50 -17.53 -13.22 -1.03
C GLY A 50 -17.72 -12.76 0.42
N SER A 51 -17.05 -11.69 0.83
CA SER A 51 -17.08 -11.19 2.20
C SER A 51 -17.88 -9.91 2.31
N ALA A 52 -18.91 -9.91 3.16
CA ALA A 52 -19.69 -8.72 3.45
C ALA A 52 -18.86 -7.57 4.09
N ARG A 53 -17.64 -7.85 4.52
CA ARG A 53 -16.70 -6.85 5.07
C ARG A 53 -15.90 -6.14 4.00
N VAL A 54 -15.95 -6.57 2.73
CA VAL A 54 -15.19 -5.97 1.63
C VAL A 54 -16.11 -5.22 0.70
N VAL A 55 -15.81 -3.96 0.47
CA VAL A 55 -16.51 -3.12 -0.51
C VAL A 55 -15.51 -2.53 -1.50
N SER A 56 -15.86 -2.47 -2.78
CA SER A 56 -15.01 -1.84 -3.78
C SER A 56 -15.24 -0.34 -3.86
N CYS A 57 -14.19 0.42 -4.14
CA CYS A 57 -14.23 1.86 -4.41
C CYS A 57 -13.34 2.17 -5.62
N ARG A 58 -13.81 3.06 -6.53
CA ARG A 58 -12.91 3.60 -7.56
C ARG A 58 -11.84 4.43 -6.87
N LEU A 59 -10.57 4.05 -7.06
CA LEU A 59 -9.42 4.76 -6.54
C LEU A 59 -8.26 4.61 -7.52
N ASP A 60 -8.04 5.64 -8.33
CA ASP A 60 -6.88 5.78 -9.18
C ASP A 60 -5.90 6.72 -8.49
N VAL A 61 -4.76 6.19 -8.07
CA VAL A 61 -3.77 6.95 -7.29
C VAL A 61 -3.07 8.04 -8.11
N ALA A 62 -3.08 7.93 -9.46
CA ALA A 62 -2.54 8.94 -10.35
C ALA A 62 -3.53 10.08 -10.66
N ASP A 63 -4.80 9.95 -10.26
CA ASP A 63 -5.88 10.93 -10.48
C ASP A 63 -6.27 11.57 -9.14
N GLU A 64 -5.96 12.86 -8.96
CA GLU A 64 -6.23 13.59 -7.72
C GLU A 64 -7.72 13.64 -7.37
N ASP A 65 -8.58 13.83 -8.36
CA ASP A 65 -10.03 13.87 -8.15
C ASP A 65 -10.59 12.52 -7.75
N SER A 66 -10.05 11.44 -8.31
CA SER A 66 -10.38 10.08 -7.91
C SER A 66 -9.98 9.80 -6.46
N VAL A 67 -8.78 10.21 -6.06
CA VAL A 67 -8.28 10.02 -4.68
C VAL A 67 -9.13 10.81 -3.68
N ARG A 68 -9.42 12.07 -3.99
CA ARG A 68 -10.27 12.94 -3.14
C ARG A 68 -11.67 12.36 -2.99
N SER A 69 -12.32 11.99 -4.11
CA SER A 69 -13.65 11.38 -4.10
C SER A 69 -13.69 10.08 -3.29
N ALA A 70 -12.64 9.26 -3.35
CA ALA A 70 -12.53 8.04 -2.55
C ALA A 70 -12.41 8.35 -1.06
N ALA A 71 -11.62 9.34 -0.66
CA ALA A 71 -11.49 9.78 0.72
C ALA A 71 -12.81 10.32 1.27
N ASP A 72 -13.50 11.16 0.51
CA ASP A 72 -14.82 11.70 0.86
C ASP A 72 -15.85 10.59 1.03
N TRP A 73 -15.87 9.62 0.13
CA TRP A 73 -16.78 8.48 0.20
C TRP A 73 -16.51 7.61 1.45
N VAL A 74 -15.22 7.34 1.76
CA VAL A 74 -14.85 6.61 2.99
C VAL A 74 -15.23 7.40 4.23
N GLY A 75 -15.00 8.72 4.22
CA GLY A 75 -15.39 9.62 5.30
C GLY A 75 -16.91 9.59 5.57
N ALA A 76 -17.71 9.72 4.52
CA ALA A 76 -19.18 9.69 4.62
C ALA A 76 -19.71 8.34 5.11
N ARG A 77 -19.05 7.23 4.76
CA ARG A 77 -19.52 5.89 5.07
C ARG A 77 -19.06 5.36 6.42
N PHE A 78 -17.83 5.69 6.82
CA PHE A 78 -17.19 5.09 8.00
C PHE A 78 -16.70 6.12 9.04
N GLY A 79 -16.61 7.40 8.67
CA GLY A 79 -16.17 8.48 9.55
C GLY A 79 -14.66 8.45 9.87
N ARG A 80 -13.93 7.37 9.53
CA ARG A 80 -12.51 7.16 9.85
C ARG A 80 -11.84 6.20 8.88
N CYS A 81 -10.51 6.18 8.94
CA CYS A 81 -9.67 5.16 8.32
C CYS A 81 -8.61 4.72 9.35
N ASP A 82 -8.63 3.45 9.75
CA ASP A 82 -7.68 2.91 10.74
C ASP A 82 -6.38 2.44 10.08
N ALA A 83 -6.46 2.01 8.81
CA ALA A 83 -5.27 1.62 8.05
C ALA A 83 -5.38 2.03 6.57
N LEU A 84 -4.31 2.67 6.07
CA LEU A 84 -4.11 2.93 4.64
C LEU A 84 -2.95 2.07 4.15
N VAL A 85 -3.22 1.19 3.18
CA VAL A 85 -2.21 0.37 2.51
C VAL A 85 -1.97 0.93 1.11
N ASN A 86 -0.87 1.62 0.93
CA ASN A 86 -0.39 2.09 -0.37
C ASN A 86 0.28 0.93 -1.11
N ASN A 87 -0.54 0.13 -1.80
CA ASN A 87 -0.10 -1.07 -2.53
C ASN A 87 -0.05 -0.85 -4.05
N ALA A 88 -0.80 0.10 -4.61
CA ALA A 88 -0.78 0.39 -6.04
C ALA A 88 0.65 0.68 -6.52
N ALA A 89 1.09 -0.05 -7.54
CA ALA A 89 2.42 0.11 -8.12
C ALA A 89 2.44 -0.41 -9.57
N ILE A 90 3.41 0.09 -10.33
CA ILE A 90 3.80 -0.40 -11.65
C ILE A 90 5.29 -0.73 -11.67
N ASP A 91 5.67 -1.70 -12.50
CA ASP A 91 7.04 -2.08 -12.82
C ASP A 91 7.07 -2.40 -14.33
N TYR A 92 7.54 -1.45 -15.13
CA TYR A 92 7.55 -1.54 -16.59
C TYR A 92 8.98 -1.68 -17.14
N ASP A 93 9.99 -1.73 -16.27
CA ASP A 93 11.40 -1.72 -16.68
C ASP A 93 12.24 -2.90 -16.16
N PRO A 94 11.69 -4.13 -16.05
CA PRO A 94 12.49 -5.27 -15.61
C PRO A 94 13.62 -5.54 -16.61
N GLY A 95 14.88 -5.56 -16.12
CA GLY A 95 16.07 -5.80 -16.94
C GLY A 95 16.66 -4.58 -17.62
N GLU A 96 16.03 -3.41 -17.53
CA GLU A 96 16.56 -2.15 -18.07
C GLU A 96 17.79 -1.65 -17.29
N ARG A 97 18.53 -0.74 -17.92
CA ARG A 97 19.72 -0.12 -17.32
C ARG A 97 19.51 1.37 -17.09
N ALA A 98 19.94 1.87 -15.96
CA ALA A 98 19.85 3.31 -15.64
C ALA A 98 20.60 4.20 -16.66
N SER A 99 21.69 3.69 -17.25
CA SER A 99 22.48 4.41 -18.26
C SER A 99 21.79 4.57 -19.62
N SER A 100 20.68 3.87 -19.86
CA SER A 100 19.90 3.92 -21.09
C SER A 100 18.38 3.96 -20.83
N ALA A 101 17.98 4.32 -19.61
CA ALA A 101 16.58 4.30 -19.22
C ALA A 101 15.75 5.33 -20.01
N ASP A 102 14.53 4.93 -20.38
CA ASP A 102 13.51 5.87 -20.85
C ASP A 102 12.98 6.67 -19.64
N LEU A 103 13.24 7.97 -19.64
CA LEU A 103 12.77 8.85 -18.56
C LEU A 103 11.23 8.98 -18.54
N GLY A 104 10.51 8.70 -19.63
CA GLY A 104 9.05 8.60 -19.63
C GLY A 104 8.58 7.47 -18.70
N VAL A 105 9.19 6.30 -18.81
CA VAL A 105 8.91 5.16 -17.91
C VAL A 105 9.28 5.49 -16.46
N VAL A 106 10.40 6.20 -16.23
CA VAL A 106 10.78 6.66 -14.89
C VAL A 106 9.71 7.60 -14.31
N HIS A 107 9.23 8.57 -15.10
CA HIS A 107 8.16 9.48 -14.68
C HIS A 107 6.87 8.73 -14.33
N GLU A 108 6.43 7.77 -15.14
CA GLU A 108 5.24 6.96 -14.86
C GLU A 108 5.37 6.16 -13.56
N ALA A 109 6.56 5.55 -13.34
CA ALA A 109 6.84 4.83 -12.11
C ALA A 109 6.80 5.76 -10.88
N MET A 110 7.39 6.95 -10.97
CA MET A 110 7.36 7.95 -9.91
C MET A 110 5.93 8.44 -9.66
N GLU A 111 5.16 8.72 -10.71
CA GLU A 111 3.77 9.18 -10.59
C GLU A 111 2.90 8.17 -9.87
N THR A 112 2.97 6.90 -10.23
CA THR A 112 2.15 5.87 -9.61
C THR A 112 2.69 5.44 -8.24
N ASN A 113 3.98 5.07 -8.16
CA ASN A 113 4.53 4.38 -7.01
C ASN A 113 4.86 5.34 -5.84
N LEU A 114 5.24 6.60 -6.15
CA LEU A 114 5.57 7.60 -5.14
C LEU A 114 4.47 8.64 -4.98
N PHE A 115 4.20 9.43 -6.04
CA PHE A 115 3.25 10.54 -5.92
C PHE A 115 1.83 10.03 -5.66
N GLY A 116 1.43 8.90 -6.26
CA GLY A 116 0.15 8.26 -5.99
C GLY A 116 -0.01 7.85 -4.53
N ALA A 117 1.00 7.23 -3.93
CA ALA A 117 1.00 6.89 -2.50
C ALA A 117 0.99 8.13 -1.60
N TRP A 118 1.73 9.16 -1.97
CA TRP A 118 1.78 10.43 -1.22
C TRP A 118 0.45 11.17 -1.30
N ARG A 119 -0.11 11.34 -2.50
CA ARG A 119 -1.43 11.94 -2.75
C ARG A 119 -2.53 11.22 -1.97
N THR A 120 -2.54 9.89 -2.01
CA THR A 120 -3.52 9.09 -1.25
C THR A 120 -3.34 9.31 0.26
N THR A 121 -2.10 9.32 0.74
CA THR A 121 -1.82 9.59 2.15
C THR A 121 -2.35 10.96 2.58
N LEU A 122 -2.10 12.02 1.81
CA LEU A 122 -2.57 13.37 2.12
C LEU A 122 -4.11 13.44 2.20
N ALA A 123 -4.80 12.84 1.24
CA ALA A 123 -6.27 12.86 1.19
C ALA A 123 -6.90 12.06 2.36
N PHE A 124 -6.28 10.95 2.77
CA PHE A 124 -6.79 10.12 3.86
C PHE A 124 -6.30 10.55 5.25
N LEU A 125 -5.37 11.50 5.35
CA LEU A 125 -4.78 11.93 6.63
C LEU A 125 -5.81 12.43 7.66
N PRO A 126 -6.86 13.20 7.30
CA PRO A 126 -7.91 13.57 8.25
C PRO A 126 -8.63 12.35 8.85
N LEU A 127 -8.93 11.33 8.04
CA LEU A 127 -9.60 10.10 8.48
C LEU A 127 -8.69 9.21 9.32
N LEU A 128 -7.38 9.16 9.00
CA LEU A 128 -6.37 8.47 9.81
C LEU A 128 -6.22 9.12 11.18
N ARG A 129 -6.29 10.45 11.27
CA ARG A 129 -6.29 11.17 12.55
C ARG A 129 -7.56 10.93 13.35
N ALA A 130 -8.72 10.84 12.68
CA ALA A 130 -10.00 10.55 13.33
C ALA A 130 -10.06 9.15 13.96
N SER A 131 -9.25 8.21 13.46
CA SER A 131 -9.12 6.86 14.02
C SER A 131 -8.56 6.83 15.45
N GLY A 132 -7.58 7.68 15.74
CA GLY A 132 -6.78 7.58 16.99
C GLY A 132 -5.75 6.44 17.01
N HIS A 133 -5.82 5.52 16.03
CA HIS A 133 -4.96 4.32 15.88
C HIS A 133 -4.45 4.17 14.44
N GLY A 134 -4.18 5.28 13.75
CA GLY A 134 -3.87 5.27 12.31
C GLY A 134 -2.63 4.46 11.96
N ARG A 135 -2.70 3.70 10.86
CA ARG A 135 -1.59 2.95 10.27
C ARG A 135 -1.45 3.31 8.80
N ILE A 136 -0.24 3.64 8.37
CA ILE A 136 0.12 3.81 6.97
C ILE A 136 1.15 2.74 6.63
N VAL A 137 0.80 1.86 5.72
CA VAL A 137 1.66 0.80 5.22
C VAL A 137 1.99 1.07 3.76
N ASN A 138 3.23 1.44 3.49
CA ASN A 138 3.74 1.63 2.15
C ASN A 138 4.35 0.31 1.65
N VAL A 139 3.72 -0.32 0.65
CA VAL A 139 4.23 -1.56 0.05
C VAL A 139 5.44 -1.23 -0.80
N SER A 140 6.62 -1.45 -0.23
CA SER A 140 7.91 -1.21 -0.82
C SER A 140 8.54 -2.51 -1.37
N SER A 141 9.83 -2.50 -1.61
CA SER A 141 10.60 -3.62 -2.15
C SER A 141 12.04 -3.54 -1.66
N GLU A 142 12.72 -4.69 -1.54
CA GLU A 142 14.19 -4.72 -1.39
C GLU A 142 14.89 -4.03 -2.55
N GLY A 143 14.29 -3.96 -3.75
CA GLY A 143 14.78 -3.15 -4.86
C GLY A 143 14.88 -1.64 -4.55
N GLY A 144 14.14 -1.15 -3.53
CA GLY A 144 14.25 0.21 -3.01
C GLY A 144 15.23 0.39 -1.85
N SER A 145 15.91 -0.67 -1.40
CA SER A 145 16.92 -0.61 -0.34
C SER A 145 18.26 -0.14 -0.90
N LEU A 146 18.74 1.03 -0.48
CA LEU A 146 20.07 1.52 -0.89
C LEU A 146 21.20 0.59 -0.43
N ALA A 147 20.99 -0.16 0.66
CA ALA A 147 21.98 -1.10 1.18
C ALA A 147 22.16 -2.36 0.32
N SER A 148 21.15 -2.73 -0.49
CA SER A 148 21.15 -3.93 -1.34
C SER A 148 20.86 -3.65 -2.80
N MET A 149 20.69 -2.37 -3.18
CA MET A 149 20.36 -1.96 -4.55
C MET A 149 21.46 -2.39 -5.52
N GLY A 150 21.03 -3.08 -6.59
CA GLY A 150 21.88 -3.51 -7.69
C GLY A 150 21.49 -2.86 -9.00
N ALA A 151 21.98 -3.41 -10.12
CA ALA A 151 21.53 -3.03 -11.44
C ALA A 151 20.20 -3.67 -11.81
N GLY A 152 19.44 -3.02 -12.69
CA GLY A 152 18.16 -3.48 -13.21
C GLY A 152 16.95 -2.75 -12.60
N ALA A 153 15.86 -2.68 -13.37
CA ALA A 153 14.62 -2.00 -13.01
C ALA A 153 14.85 -0.62 -12.37
N PRO A 154 15.55 0.31 -13.01
CA PRO A 154 15.96 1.57 -12.39
C PRO A 154 14.77 2.45 -12.02
N ALA A 155 13.72 2.54 -12.86
CA ALA A 155 12.52 3.32 -12.59
C ALA A 155 11.79 2.79 -11.34
N TYR A 156 11.58 1.48 -11.28
CA TYR A 156 10.95 0.83 -10.13
C TYR A 156 11.78 1.03 -8.86
N SER A 157 13.09 0.72 -8.91
CA SER A 157 13.99 0.79 -7.76
C SER A 157 14.08 2.20 -7.19
N VAL A 158 14.25 3.22 -8.03
CA VAL A 158 14.28 4.63 -7.60
C VAL A 158 12.95 5.05 -6.99
N SER A 159 11.81 4.65 -7.58
CA SER A 159 10.50 4.97 -7.02
C SER A 159 10.29 4.36 -5.63
N LYS A 160 10.74 3.11 -5.41
CA LYS A 160 10.63 2.44 -4.11
C LYS A 160 11.63 3.00 -3.08
N ALA A 161 12.82 3.40 -3.48
CA ALA A 161 13.75 4.12 -2.60
C ALA A 161 13.17 5.48 -2.16
N SER A 162 12.57 6.21 -3.09
CA SER A 162 11.87 7.47 -2.78
C SER A 162 10.69 7.27 -1.84
N MET A 163 9.90 6.20 -2.01
CA MET A 163 8.83 5.81 -1.07
C MET A 163 9.40 5.47 0.32
N ASN A 164 10.55 4.82 0.40
CA ASN A 164 11.24 4.54 1.67
C ASN A 164 11.62 5.85 2.38
N ALA A 165 12.15 6.85 1.66
CA ALA A 165 12.44 8.16 2.21
C ALA A 165 11.16 8.87 2.70
N LEU A 166 10.10 8.88 1.90
CA LEU A 166 8.79 9.43 2.28
C LEU A 166 8.24 8.76 3.54
N THR A 167 8.37 7.44 3.67
CA THR A 167 7.95 6.68 4.86
C THR A 167 8.60 7.22 6.13
N ARG A 168 9.91 7.49 6.09
CA ARG A 168 10.66 8.03 7.24
C ARG A 168 10.23 9.43 7.61
N ILE A 169 10.01 10.29 6.62
CA ILE A 169 9.56 11.68 6.82
C ILE A 169 8.18 11.67 7.47
N LEU A 170 7.21 10.95 6.88
CA LEU A 170 5.85 10.86 7.41
C LEU A 170 5.81 10.24 8.81
N ALA A 171 6.63 9.23 9.09
CA ALA A 171 6.70 8.62 10.42
C ALA A 171 7.16 9.61 11.49
N ALA A 172 8.13 10.49 11.17
CA ALA A 172 8.60 11.52 12.09
C ALA A 172 7.53 12.60 12.32
N GLU A 173 6.89 13.09 11.24
CA GLU A 173 5.87 14.13 11.29
C GLU A 173 4.58 13.68 11.98
N LEU A 174 4.17 12.43 11.78
CA LEU A 174 2.89 11.90 12.27
C LEU A 174 2.98 11.23 13.65
N ARG A 175 4.18 11.16 14.23
CA ARG A 175 4.38 10.63 15.61
C ARG A 175 3.49 11.30 16.67
N PRO A 176 3.34 12.65 16.70
CA PRO A 176 2.45 13.29 17.67
C PRO A 176 0.97 12.90 17.51
N ALA A 177 0.56 12.53 16.29
CA ALA A 177 -0.79 12.03 16.01
C ALA A 177 -0.95 10.53 16.29
N ARG A 178 0.08 9.83 16.80
CA ARG A 178 0.13 8.38 17.05
C ARG A 178 -0.18 7.54 15.79
N ILE A 179 0.13 8.04 14.61
CA ILE A 179 0.01 7.31 13.36
C ILE A 179 1.33 6.60 13.09
N LEU A 180 1.30 5.27 12.99
CA LEU A 180 2.47 4.48 12.62
C LEU A 180 2.60 4.43 11.10
N VAL A 181 3.80 4.71 10.60
CA VAL A 181 4.08 4.70 9.15
C VAL A 181 5.29 3.80 8.90
N ASN A 182 5.09 2.72 8.14
CA ASN A 182 6.16 1.77 7.84
C ASN A 182 6.18 1.38 6.35
N ALA A 183 7.38 1.09 5.85
CA ALA A 183 7.59 0.46 4.56
C ALA A 183 7.63 -1.07 4.76
N ILE A 184 6.89 -1.80 3.92
CA ILE A 184 6.82 -3.26 3.99
C ILE A 184 7.22 -3.84 2.64
N CYS A 185 8.25 -4.71 2.64
CA CYS A 185 8.59 -5.53 1.50
C CYS A 185 7.80 -6.85 1.58
N PRO A 186 6.95 -7.17 0.59
CA PRO A 186 6.26 -8.45 0.56
C PRO A 186 7.16 -9.63 0.15
N GLY A 187 8.44 -9.36 -0.17
CA GLY A 187 9.33 -10.31 -0.83
C GLY A 187 8.99 -10.49 -2.32
N TRP A 188 9.81 -11.25 -3.02
CA TRP A 188 9.51 -11.63 -4.41
C TRP A 188 8.32 -12.59 -4.43
N THR A 189 7.19 -12.12 -4.90
CA THR A 189 5.89 -12.79 -4.76
C THR A 189 5.36 -13.18 -6.14
N ALA A 190 4.79 -14.39 -6.26
CA ALA A 190 4.22 -14.95 -7.50
C ALA A 190 2.93 -14.20 -7.88
N THR A 191 3.08 -13.11 -8.63
CA THR A 191 2.01 -12.25 -9.14
C THR A 191 2.25 -11.95 -10.62
N ASP A 192 1.31 -11.29 -11.29
CA ASP A 192 1.50 -10.84 -12.68
C ASP A 192 2.76 -9.96 -12.84
N MET A 193 3.13 -9.18 -11.80
CA MET A 193 4.33 -8.36 -11.77
C MET A 193 5.58 -9.17 -11.46
N GLY A 194 5.53 -10.07 -10.47
CA GLY A 194 6.68 -10.83 -9.99
C GLY A 194 6.94 -12.13 -10.77
N GLY A 195 6.06 -12.51 -11.71
CA GLY A 195 6.13 -13.81 -12.40
C GLY A 195 5.79 -14.98 -11.47
N HIS A 196 6.02 -16.22 -11.96
CA HIS A 196 5.54 -17.43 -11.28
C HIS A 196 6.52 -18.03 -10.26
N ALA A 197 7.79 -17.55 -10.24
CA ALA A 197 8.85 -18.16 -9.41
C ALA A 197 8.95 -17.59 -7.98
N GLY A 198 8.09 -16.62 -7.63
CA GLY A 198 8.09 -15.99 -6.32
C GLY A 198 7.44 -16.84 -5.22
N ARG A 199 7.52 -16.34 -3.98
CA ARG A 199 6.80 -16.93 -2.84
C ARG A 199 5.27 -16.84 -3.03
N PRO A 200 4.47 -17.65 -2.32
CA PRO A 200 3.01 -17.57 -2.38
C PRO A 200 2.49 -16.15 -2.10
N VAL A 201 1.45 -15.73 -2.83
CA VAL A 201 0.81 -14.41 -2.64
C VAL A 201 0.33 -14.22 -1.20
N ALA A 202 -0.14 -15.30 -0.56
CA ALA A 202 -0.61 -15.28 0.82
C ALA A 202 0.49 -14.86 1.81
N ASP A 203 1.73 -15.32 1.60
CA ASP A 203 2.86 -14.97 2.46
C ASP A 203 3.32 -13.53 2.27
N GLY A 204 3.33 -13.06 1.02
CA GLY A 204 3.62 -11.65 0.72
C GLY A 204 2.58 -10.71 1.34
N ALA A 205 1.31 -11.06 1.25
CA ALA A 205 0.22 -10.31 1.85
C ALA A 205 0.28 -10.34 3.39
N ALA A 206 0.62 -11.49 4.00
CA ALA A 206 0.77 -11.60 5.45
C ALA A 206 1.84 -10.64 6.00
N SER A 207 2.94 -10.43 5.25
CA SER A 207 3.94 -9.40 5.60
C SER A 207 3.32 -7.99 5.65
N VAL A 208 2.46 -7.65 4.69
CA VAL A 208 1.77 -6.36 4.64
C VAL A 208 0.75 -6.23 5.78
N VAL A 209 -0.04 -7.27 6.02
CA VAL A 209 -1.05 -7.33 7.10
C VAL A 209 -0.39 -7.18 8.47
N TRP A 210 0.79 -7.74 8.67
CA TRP A 210 1.57 -7.50 9.90
C TRP A 210 1.76 -6.01 10.18
N GLY A 211 2.11 -5.21 9.16
CA GLY A 211 2.26 -3.76 9.30
C GLY A 211 0.97 -3.03 9.66
N VAL A 212 -0.18 -3.54 9.18
CA VAL A 212 -1.52 -3.00 9.50
C VAL A 212 -1.92 -3.32 10.94
N THR A 213 -1.60 -4.52 11.43
CA THR A 213 -2.06 -5.03 12.74
C THR A 213 -1.09 -4.73 13.89
N LEU A 214 -0.12 -3.85 13.67
CA LEU A 214 0.80 -3.42 14.73
C LEU A 214 0.04 -2.79 15.91
N PRO A 215 0.45 -3.08 17.17
CA PRO A 215 -0.08 -2.39 18.34
C PRO A 215 0.33 -0.90 18.34
N ASP A 216 -0.29 -0.08 19.19
CA ASP A 216 -0.06 1.37 19.22
C ASP A 216 1.36 1.78 19.60
N ASP A 217 2.04 0.94 20.36
CA ASP A 217 3.44 1.06 20.74
C ASP A 217 4.40 0.37 19.76
N GLY A 218 3.87 -0.09 18.62
CA GLY A 218 4.63 -0.75 17.58
C GLY A 218 5.65 0.16 16.89
N PRO A 219 6.52 -0.43 16.03
CA PRO A 219 7.53 0.34 15.31
C PRO A 219 6.91 1.31 14.32
N THR A 220 7.57 2.47 14.13
CA THR A 220 7.26 3.46 13.11
C THR A 220 8.53 3.98 12.45
N GLY A 221 8.48 4.27 11.16
CA GLY A 221 9.62 4.75 10.37
C GLY A 221 10.62 3.63 10.06
N GLY A 222 10.18 2.38 10.07
CA GLY A 222 10.99 1.22 9.75
C GLY A 222 10.67 0.61 8.38
N PHE A 223 11.59 -0.23 7.91
CA PHE A 223 11.44 -1.06 6.72
C PHE A 223 11.48 -2.53 7.13
N PHE A 224 10.45 -3.29 6.75
CA PHE A 224 10.28 -4.65 7.27
C PHE A 224 9.87 -5.65 6.18
N ARG A 225 10.18 -6.93 6.44
CA ARG A 225 9.59 -8.10 5.78
C ARG A 225 9.34 -9.18 6.83
N ASP A 226 8.15 -9.76 6.83
CA ASP A 226 7.75 -10.82 7.74
C ASP A 226 8.00 -10.46 9.22
N GLY A 227 7.75 -9.20 9.60
CA GLY A 227 7.98 -8.68 10.94
C GLY A 227 9.45 -8.42 11.29
N ARG A 228 10.39 -8.67 10.37
CA ARG A 228 11.83 -8.47 10.59
C ARG A 228 12.30 -7.20 9.89
N ALA A 229 13.12 -6.41 10.59
CA ALA A 229 13.69 -5.20 10.03
C ALA A 229 14.62 -5.51 8.84
N LEU A 230 14.48 -4.74 7.79
CA LEU A 230 15.37 -4.69 6.64
C LEU A 230 16.25 -3.43 6.72
N ARG A 231 17.38 -3.46 6.03
CA ARG A 231 18.22 -2.26 5.84
C ARG A 231 17.61 -1.39 4.75
N TRP A 232 17.74 -0.07 4.94
CA TRP A 232 17.29 0.93 3.95
C TRP A 232 18.14 0.93 2.68
#